data_b6668360324fa210eb2ae7b4975556ea
#
_entry.id   b6668360324fa210eb2ae7b4975556ea
#
_cell.length_a   1.000
_cell.length_b   1.000
_cell.length_c   1.000
_cell.angle_alpha   90.00
_cell.angle_beta   90.00
_cell.angle_gamma   90.00
#
_symmetry.space_group_name_H-M   'P 1'
#
loop_
_entity.id
_entity.type
_entity.pdbx_description
1 polymer ?
#
loop_
_entity_poly.entity_id
_entity_poly.type
_entity_poly.pdbx_seq_one_letter_code
_entity_poly.pdbx_strand_id
1 'polypeptide(L)'
;MNYKKILFATDFSPASDAALQYATSLARDSGATLVIAHVEELPMPYVGGEMYFAQPEYPNPEIRRMLEAVVPPDKSVRYEHRLVMGTAADDIVRLADEENVDLIVIGTHGRTGLKRVLMGSVAESVMRSATCPVLTIKEATKVPAK
;
A
#
# COMPACT_ATOMS: atom_id res chain seq x y z
N MET A 1 4.30 21.45 5.48
CA MET A 1 3.81 20.47 6.46
C MET A 1 4.90 19.50 6.83
N ASN A 2 5.03 19.21 8.09
CA ASN A 2 6.04 18.28 8.58
C ASN A 2 5.44 16.91 8.79
N TYR A 3 5.56 16.06 7.79
CA TYR A 3 5.21 14.66 7.97
C TYR A 3 6.33 13.95 8.74
N LYS A 4 5.95 13.19 9.74
CA LYS A 4 6.88 12.35 10.50
C LYS A 4 6.84 10.90 10.05
N LYS A 5 5.68 10.45 9.60
CA LYS A 5 5.49 9.08 9.14
C LYS A 5 4.49 9.06 8.00
N ILE A 6 4.89 8.45 6.89
CA ILE A 6 4.07 8.31 5.69
C ILE A 6 3.86 6.83 5.44
N LEU A 7 2.60 6.43 5.22
CA LEU A 7 2.28 5.06 4.85
C LEU A 7 2.10 4.96 3.35
N PHE A 8 2.89 4.12 2.72
CA PHE A 8 2.73 3.77 1.31
C PHE A 8 2.18 2.34 1.23
N ALA A 9 1.00 2.19 0.63
CA ALA A 9 0.38 0.88 0.43
C ALA A 9 0.65 0.41 -0.98
N THR A 10 1.20 -0.79 -1.12
CA THR A 10 1.53 -1.38 -2.42
C THR A 10 0.73 -2.64 -2.68
N ASP A 11 0.30 -2.81 -3.92
CA ASP A 11 -0.24 -4.07 -4.44
C ASP A 11 0.67 -4.63 -5.53
N PHE A 12 1.90 -4.10 -5.62
CA PHE A 12 2.93 -4.49 -6.61
C PHE A 12 2.55 -4.16 -8.05
N SER A 13 1.57 -3.28 -8.26
CA SER A 13 1.15 -2.83 -9.59
C SER A 13 2.01 -1.66 -10.08
N PRO A 14 1.98 -1.35 -11.39
CA PRO A 14 2.66 -0.15 -11.91
C PRO A 14 2.19 1.16 -11.27
N ALA A 15 0.91 1.27 -10.92
CA ALA A 15 0.41 2.45 -10.21
C ALA A 15 1.07 2.58 -8.84
N SER A 16 1.34 1.46 -8.18
CA SER A 16 2.06 1.45 -6.91
C SER A 16 3.49 1.93 -7.06
N ASP A 17 4.15 1.61 -8.18
CA ASP A 17 5.51 2.08 -8.44
C ASP A 17 5.56 3.61 -8.53
N ALA A 18 4.61 4.22 -9.24
CA ALA A 18 4.52 5.68 -9.32
C ALA A 18 4.24 6.29 -7.95
N ALA A 19 3.37 5.65 -7.17
CA ALA A 19 3.05 6.10 -5.82
C ALA A 19 4.28 6.02 -4.90
N LEU A 20 5.10 4.99 -5.05
CA LEU A 20 6.34 4.87 -4.27
C LEU A 20 7.30 6.03 -4.54
N GLN A 21 7.41 6.46 -5.80
CA GLN A 21 8.26 7.60 -6.15
C GLN A 21 7.80 8.86 -5.44
N TYR A 22 6.50 9.12 -5.43
CA TYR A 22 5.94 10.27 -4.73
C TYR A 22 6.11 10.16 -3.22
N ALA A 23 5.81 9.01 -2.65
CA ALA A 23 5.96 8.79 -1.22
C ALA A 23 7.41 9.00 -0.79
N THR A 24 8.35 8.51 -1.59
CA THR A 24 9.78 8.66 -1.32
C THR A 24 10.18 10.15 -1.33
N SER A 25 9.73 10.90 -2.34
CA SER A 25 10.04 12.33 -2.43
C SER A 25 9.48 13.10 -1.24
N LEU A 26 8.26 12.81 -0.86
CA LEU A 26 7.63 13.47 0.30
C LEU A 26 8.34 13.12 1.60
N ALA A 27 8.71 11.85 1.76
CA ALA A 27 9.44 11.42 2.96
C ALA A 27 10.82 12.08 3.03
N ARG A 28 11.52 12.13 1.90
CA ARG A 28 12.83 12.80 1.84
C ARG A 28 12.72 14.27 2.24
N ASP A 29 11.76 14.97 1.65
CA ASP A 29 11.62 16.41 1.85
C ASP A 29 11.15 16.76 3.27
N SER A 30 10.41 15.86 3.90
CA SER A 30 9.88 16.05 5.26
C SER A 30 10.78 15.46 6.34
N GLY A 31 11.73 14.61 5.98
CA GLY A 31 12.47 13.82 6.95
C GLY A 31 11.64 12.70 7.58
N ALA A 32 10.56 12.29 6.93
CA ALA A 32 9.65 11.27 7.46
C ALA A 32 10.19 9.86 7.28
N THR A 33 9.73 8.97 8.13
CA THR A 33 9.92 7.52 7.92
C THR A 33 8.81 7.01 7.01
N LEU A 34 9.19 6.21 6.02
CA LEU A 34 8.24 5.62 5.07
C LEU A 34 7.87 4.21 5.53
N VAL A 35 6.61 4.00 5.84
CA VAL A 35 6.09 2.66 6.14
C VAL A 35 5.55 2.07 4.85
N ILE A 36 6.18 1.02 4.37
CA ILE A 36 5.79 0.32 3.14
C ILE A 36 4.95 -0.88 3.54
N ALA A 37 3.67 -0.86 3.18
CA ALA A 37 2.72 -1.87 3.61
C ALA A 37 2.09 -2.60 2.43
N HIS A 38 1.83 -3.87 2.63
CA HIS A 38 1.02 -4.68 1.75
C HIS A 38 0.02 -5.47 2.59
N VAL A 39 -1.22 -5.50 2.14
CA VAL A 39 -2.24 -6.33 2.77
C VAL A 39 -2.47 -7.55 1.88
N GLU A 40 -2.14 -8.72 2.40
CA GLU A 40 -2.43 -9.97 1.74
C GLU A 40 -3.85 -10.38 2.11
N GLU A 41 -4.74 -10.39 1.12
CA GLU A 41 -6.12 -10.77 1.36
C GLU A 41 -6.21 -12.28 1.45
N LEU A 42 -6.85 -12.75 2.52
CA LEU A 42 -7.06 -14.17 2.69
C LEU A 42 -8.13 -14.64 1.71
N PRO A 43 -7.90 -15.78 1.03
CA PRO A 43 -8.94 -16.30 0.17
C PRO A 43 -10.18 -16.65 0.99
N MET A 44 -11.34 -16.35 0.43
CA MET A 44 -12.60 -16.73 1.06
C MET A 44 -12.64 -18.25 1.23
N PRO A 45 -13.03 -18.76 2.40
CA PRO A 45 -13.20 -20.19 2.56
C PRO A 45 -14.25 -20.66 1.56
N TYR A 46 -13.98 -21.77 0.93
CA TYR A 46 -14.87 -22.30 -0.08
C TYR A 46 -16.21 -22.68 0.55
N VAL A 47 -17.30 -22.27 -0.08
CA VAL A 47 -18.65 -22.45 0.40
C VAL A 47 -19.34 -23.55 -0.40
N GLY A 48 -18.71 -24.65 -0.61
CA GLY A 48 -19.30 -25.73 -1.37
C GLY A 48 -19.43 -27.03 -0.61
N GLY A 49 -19.26 -26.99 0.69
CA GLY A 49 -19.38 -28.18 1.51
C GLY A 49 -18.14 -29.06 1.54
N GLU A 50 -17.11 -28.71 0.83
CA GLU A 50 -15.86 -29.44 0.86
C GLU A 50 -14.82 -28.70 1.71
N MET A 51 -14.23 -29.45 2.62
CA MET A 51 -13.17 -28.91 3.46
C MET A 51 -11.83 -29.04 2.77
N TYR A 52 -11.13 -27.95 2.65
CA TYR A 52 -9.76 -27.98 2.16
C TYR A 52 -8.83 -28.40 3.26
N PHE A 53 -8.13 -29.50 3.02
CA PHE A 53 -7.16 -30.01 3.98
C PHE A 53 -5.79 -29.40 3.81
N ALA A 54 -5.52 -28.80 2.65
CA ALA A 54 -4.28 -28.10 2.39
C ALA A 54 -4.52 -26.61 2.60
N GLN A 55 -4.10 -26.08 3.74
CA GLN A 55 -4.14 -24.65 3.97
C GLN A 55 -2.90 -24.04 3.35
N PRO A 56 -3.06 -23.02 2.51
CA PRO A 56 -1.90 -22.31 2.01
C PRO A 56 -1.15 -21.69 3.19
N GLU A 57 0.15 -21.62 3.05
CA GLU A 57 0.99 -21.00 4.06
C GLU A 57 0.78 -19.49 4.06
N TYR A 58 0.47 -18.92 5.24
CA TYR A 58 0.33 -17.47 5.41
C TYR A 58 1.19 -17.01 6.58
N PRO A 59 1.88 -15.86 6.46
CA PRO A 59 1.97 -15.11 5.20
C PRO A 59 2.73 -15.91 4.14
N ASN A 60 2.32 -15.74 2.89
CA ASN A 60 2.97 -16.40 1.78
C ASN A 60 4.43 -15.92 1.68
N PRO A 61 5.43 -16.83 1.73
CA PRO A 61 6.83 -16.41 1.67
C PRO A 61 7.19 -15.63 0.41
N GLU A 62 6.53 -15.91 -0.71
CA GLU A 62 6.75 -15.19 -1.94
C GLU A 62 6.30 -13.73 -1.83
N ILE A 63 5.14 -13.50 -1.23
CA ILE A 63 4.62 -12.15 -1.01
C ILE A 63 5.55 -11.37 -0.09
N ARG A 64 6.07 -12.02 0.95
CA ARG A 64 7.03 -11.39 1.85
C ARG A 64 8.29 -10.96 1.09
N ARG A 65 8.81 -11.82 0.23
CA ARG A 65 9.99 -11.47 -0.60
C ARG A 65 9.68 -10.30 -1.53
N MET A 66 8.50 -10.29 -2.14
CA MET A 66 8.09 -9.18 -3.00
C MET A 66 8.04 -7.87 -2.23
N LEU A 67 7.49 -7.91 -1.02
CA LEU A 67 7.41 -6.70 -0.18
C LEU A 67 8.79 -6.22 0.23
N GLU A 68 9.66 -7.14 0.65
CA GLU A 68 11.02 -6.77 1.07
C GLU A 68 11.84 -6.16 -0.06
N ALA A 69 11.50 -6.49 -1.31
CA ALA A 69 12.14 -5.91 -2.48
C ALA A 69 11.65 -4.50 -2.81
N VAL A 70 10.52 -4.08 -2.24
CA VAL A 70 10.01 -2.73 -2.44
C VAL A 70 10.75 -1.80 -1.48
N VAL A 71 11.61 -0.96 -2.03
CA VAL A 71 12.44 -0.05 -1.23
C VAL A 71 12.38 1.34 -1.85
N PRO A 72 12.56 2.40 -1.04
CA PRO A 72 12.60 3.75 -1.60
C PRO A 72 13.76 3.88 -2.59
N PRO A 73 13.53 4.54 -3.74
CA PRO A 73 14.63 4.78 -4.67
C PRO A 73 15.69 5.75 -4.15
N ASP A 74 15.38 6.49 -3.10
CA ASP A 74 16.33 7.40 -2.46
C ASP A 74 16.82 6.75 -1.15
N LYS A 75 18.12 6.48 -1.08
CA LYS A 75 18.71 5.78 0.06
C LYS A 75 18.72 6.59 1.36
N SER A 76 18.50 7.88 1.29
CA SER A 76 18.44 8.72 2.48
C SER A 76 17.14 8.57 3.25
N VAL A 77 16.12 7.98 2.63
CA VAL A 77 14.80 7.82 3.26
C VAL A 77 14.79 6.58 4.14
N ARG A 78 14.46 6.75 5.41
CA ARG A 78 14.28 5.63 6.33
C ARG A 78 12.96 4.95 6.01
N TYR A 79 12.94 3.64 6.07
CA TYR A 79 11.73 2.88 5.77
C TYR A 79 11.60 1.63 6.61
N GLU A 80 10.37 1.16 6.73
CA GLU A 80 10.03 -0.09 7.41
C GLU A 80 8.98 -0.81 6.57
N HIS A 81 8.95 -2.12 6.61
CA HIS A 81 7.95 -2.93 5.93
C HIS A 81 6.90 -3.43 6.92
N ARG A 82 5.65 -3.50 6.45
CA ARG A 82 4.54 -4.10 7.19
C ARG A 82 3.76 -5.02 6.27
N LEU A 83 3.73 -6.29 6.59
CA LEU A 83 2.89 -7.25 5.88
C LEU A 83 1.71 -7.58 6.78
N VAL A 84 0.51 -7.28 6.29
CA VAL A 84 -0.72 -7.46 7.05
C VAL A 84 -1.60 -8.45 6.29
N MET A 85 -2.31 -9.29 7.03
CA MET A 85 -3.25 -10.25 6.45
C MET A 85 -4.66 -9.83 6.80
N GLY A 86 -5.52 -9.73 5.79
CA GLY A 86 -6.90 -9.32 6.02
C GLY A 86 -7.54 -8.69 4.81
N THR A 87 -8.27 -7.60 5.02
CA THR A 87 -9.00 -6.88 3.99
C THR A 87 -8.25 -5.59 3.66
N ALA A 88 -7.90 -5.40 2.38
CA ALA A 88 -6.96 -4.36 1.98
C ALA A 88 -7.33 -2.96 2.51
N ALA A 89 -8.50 -2.44 2.18
CA ALA A 89 -8.85 -1.08 2.57
C ALA A 89 -8.94 -0.91 4.09
N ASP A 90 -9.64 -1.83 4.76
CA ASP A 90 -9.86 -1.75 6.20
C ASP A 90 -8.54 -1.83 6.96
N ASP A 91 -7.66 -2.71 6.54
CA ASP A 91 -6.40 -2.94 7.26
C ASP A 91 -5.37 -1.86 6.96
N ILE A 92 -5.42 -1.23 5.78
CA ILE A 92 -4.58 -0.06 5.51
C ILE A 92 -4.97 1.08 6.46
N VAL A 93 -6.27 1.34 6.60
CA VAL A 93 -6.77 2.39 7.49
C VAL A 93 -6.42 2.09 8.94
N ARG A 94 -6.62 0.85 9.35
CA ARG A 94 -6.29 0.43 10.72
C ARG A 94 -4.80 0.58 11.00
N LEU A 95 -3.95 0.14 10.07
CA LEU A 95 -2.51 0.26 10.24
C LEU A 95 -2.08 1.73 10.34
N ALA A 96 -2.66 2.59 9.51
CA ALA A 96 -2.37 4.02 9.56
C ALA A 96 -2.70 4.61 10.94
N ASP A 97 -3.84 4.21 11.50
CA ASP A 97 -4.23 4.67 12.84
C ASP A 97 -3.31 4.13 13.92
N GLU A 98 -2.99 2.84 13.88
CA GLU A 98 -2.13 2.21 14.88
C GLU A 98 -0.72 2.80 14.87
N GLU A 99 -0.21 3.16 13.70
CA GLU A 99 1.13 3.69 13.55
C GLU A 99 1.20 5.22 13.61
N ASN A 100 0.06 5.87 13.81
CA ASN A 100 -0.03 7.33 13.85
C ASN A 100 0.55 7.99 12.60
N VAL A 101 0.16 7.49 11.45
CA VAL A 101 0.64 7.95 10.16
C VAL A 101 0.05 9.33 9.84
N ASP A 102 0.85 10.20 9.28
CA ASP A 102 0.45 11.56 8.94
C ASP A 102 -0.14 11.68 7.53
N LEU A 103 0.17 10.72 6.67
CA LEU A 103 -0.25 10.72 5.28
C LEU A 103 -0.25 9.29 4.74
N ILE A 104 -1.30 8.93 4.00
CA ILE A 104 -1.32 7.69 3.23
C ILE A 104 -1.09 8.03 1.77
N VAL A 105 -0.20 7.31 1.10
CA VAL A 105 0.04 7.42 -0.34
C VAL A 105 -0.33 6.10 -0.98
N ILE A 106 -1.18 6.12 -1.99
CA ILE A 106 -1.70 4.91 -2.63
C ILE A 106 -1.95 5.15 -4.11
N GLY A 107 -1.73 4.12 -4.93
CA GLY A 107 -2.08 4.19 -6.34
C GLY A 107 -3.60 4.17 -6.54
N THR A 108 -4.10 4.89 -7.56
CA THR A 108 -5.54 4.96 -7.83
C THR A 108 -6.11 3.68 -8.40
N HIS A 109 -5.30 2.92 -9.16
CA HIS A 109 -5.72 1.66 -9.77
C HIS A 109 -4.84 0.53 -9.29
N GLY A 110 -5.47 -0.58 -8.94
CA GLY A 110 -4.76 -1.77 -8.56
C GLY A 110 -4.41 -2.65 -9.76
N ARG A 111 -4.19 -3.91 -9.46
CA ARG A 111 -3.76 -4.92 -10.45
C ARG A 111 -4.70 -5.10 -11.63
N THR A 112 -5.98 -4.78 -11.48
CA THR A 112 -6.95 -4.97 -12.55
C THR A 112 -6.83 -3.94 -13.67
N GLY A 113 -6.21 -2.79 -13.41
CA GLY A 113 -5.91 -1.80 -14.43
C GLY A 113 -7.11 -1.35 -15.26
N LEU A 114 -8.29 -1.31 -14.67
CA LEU A 114 -9.51 -0.94 -15.41
C LEU A 114 -9.46 0.54 -15.79
N LYS A 115 -9.15 0.79 -17.03
CA LYS A 115 -8.95 2.16 -17.56
C LYS A 115 -10.19 3.04 -17.50
N ARG A 116 -11.36 2.45 -17.35
CA ARG A 116 -12.63 3.21 -17.33
C ARG A 116 -13.03 3.65 -15.92
N VAL A 117 -12.37 3.14 -14.91
CA VAL A 117 -12.65 3.49 -13.52
C VAL A 117 -11.69 4.58 -13.10
N LEU A 118 -12.21 5.70 -12.63
CA LEU A 118 -11.39 6.82 -12.17
C LEU A 118 -10.51 6.43 -10.99
N MET A 119 -10.97 5.47 -10.20
CA MET A 119 -10.26 5.04 -9.01
C MET A 119 -10.65 3.61 -8.65
N GLY A 120 -9.67 2.80 -8.24
CA GLY A 120 -9.92 1.45 -7.78
C GLY A 120 -10.67 1.42 -6.45
N SER A 121 -11.30 0.28 -6.15
CA SER A 121 -12.13 0.13 -4.96
C SER A 121 -11.35 0.31 -3.65
N VAL A 122 -10.11 -0.18 -3.61
CA VAL A 122 -9.29 -0.05 -2.40
C VAL A 122 -8.94 1.41 -2.14
N ALA A 123 -8.46 2.14 -3.16
CA ALA A 123 -8.13 3.55 -3.02
C ALA A 123 -9.33 4.38 -2.62
N GLU A 124 -10.49 4.13 -3.24
CA GLU A 124 -11.73 4.83 -2.89
C GLU A 124 -12.13 4.57 -1.45
N SER A 125 -12.10 3.32 -1.01
CA SER A 125 -12.46 2.95 0.37
C SER A 125 -11.50 3.57 1.38
N VAL A 126 -10.22 3.58 1.08
CA VAL A 126 -9.22 4.21 1.95
C VAL A 126 -9.48 5.70 2.07
N MET A 127 -9.76 6.37 0.94
CA MET A 127 -10.08 7.80 0.97
C MET A 127 -11.29 8.13 1.82
N ARG A 128 -12.30 7.27 1.80
CA ARG A 128 -13.52 7.49 2.58
C ARG A 128 -13.34 7.27 4.07
N SER A 129 -12.47 6.33 4.43
CA SER A 129 -12.39 5.83 5.81
C SER A 129 -11.19 6.34 6.58
N ALA A 130 -10.14 6.81 5.91
CA ALA A 130 -8.94 7.24 6.58
C ALA A 130 -9.17 8.47 7.45
N THR A 131 -8.48 8.52 8.58
CA THR A 131 -8.55 9.66 9.50
C THR A 131 -7.43 10.67 9.24
N CYS A 132 -6.48 10.33 8.36
CA CYS A 132 -5.42 11.23 7.92
C CYS A 132 -5.59 11.54 6.43
N PRO A 133 -4.88 12.56 5.91
CA PRO A 133 -4.89 12.82 4.47
C PRO A 133 -4.45 11.63 3.64
N VAL A 134 -5.04 11.48 2.47
CA VAL A 134 -4.72 10.42 1.52
C VAL A 134 -4.36 11.05 0.18
N LEU A 135 -3.18 10.71 -0.32
CA LEU A 135 -2.71 11.14 -1.64
C LEU A 135 -2.82 9.95 -2.58
N THR A 136 -3.60 10.10 -3.62
CA THR A 136 -3.77 9.04 -4.63
C THR A 136 -2.97 9.40 -5.87
N ILE A 137 -2.26 8.43 -6.41
CA ILE A 137 -1.37 8.63 -7.56
C ILE A 137 -1.84 7.78 -8.74
N LYS A 138 -2.01 8.41 -9.89
CA LYS A 138 -2.34 7.70 -11.13
C LYS A 138 -1.07 7.09 -11.73
N GLU A 139 -1.23 5.97 -12.41
CA GLU A 139 -0.11 5.32 -13.09
C GLU A 139 0.63 6.24 -14.05
N ALA A 140 -0.11 7.08 -14.77
CA ALA A 140 0.46 8.01 -15.74
C ALA A 140 1.01 9.31 -15.15
N THR A 141 1.04 9.42 -13.82
CA THR A 141 1.52 10.63 -13.16
C THR A 141 3.02 10.78 -13.36
N LYS A 142 3.46 12.00 -13.67
CA LYS A 142 4.88 12.30 -13.79
C LYS A 142 5.57 12.07 -12.44
N VAL A 143 6.67 11.33 -12.49
CA VAL A 143 7.47 11.09 -11.30
C VAL A 143 8.23 12.37 -10.94
N PRO A 144 8.26 12.76 -9.66
CA PRO A 144 9.00 13.96 -9.24
C PRO A 144 10.48 13.87 -9.58
N ALA A 145 11.05 14.97 -10.00
CA ALA A 145 12.49 15.07 -10.22
C ALA A 145 13.23 14.97 -8.89
N LYS A 146 14.39 14.36 -8.93
CA LYS A 146 15.28 14.28 -7.74
C LYS A 146 15.88 15.62 -7.42
#